data_233b8e79d18f1899a91246167073c2f9
#
_entry.id   233b8e79d18f1899a91246167073c2f9
#
_cell.length_a   1.000
_cell.length_b   1.000
_cell.length_c   1.000
_cell.angle_alpha   90.00
_cell.angle_beta   90.00
_cell.angle_gamma   90.00
#
_symmetry.space_group_name_H-M   'P 1'
#
loop_
_entity.id
_entity.type
_entity.pdbx_description
1 polymer ?
#
loop_
_entity_poly.entity_id
_entity_poly.type
_entity_poly.pdbx_seq_one_letter_code
_entity_poly.pdbx_strand_id
1 'polypeptide(L)'
;MKKIIFLGDSITDAEHCFSENPLGNGYVDMVDKKLNHSTGGGKKYDIVNCGHDGFTIQGVKRMLEHDCILRQPDIVSLLIGCNDVGVIMNTGKSLEEQEFEAGYESVLRELTERTRARIICMAPFIFPYPRKYANWIPGIRQAEAIEKRIAERYHVEFLELQDLMISAAGRAGYENITTDGIHLTEGGNEIIAGELMRFLADN
;
A
#
# COMPACT_ATOMS: atom_id res chain seq x y z
N MET A 1 5.30 15.41 -17.42
CA MET A 1 4.24 14.86 -16.53
C MET A 1 4.92 13.91 -15.58
N LYS A 2 4.74 14.08 -14.25
CA LYS A 2 5.36 13.18 -13.28
C LYS A 2 4.62 11.85 -13.25
N LYS A 3 5.36 10.75 -13.20
CA LYS A 3 4.79 9.40 -13.13
C LYS A 3 4.77 8.90 -11.69
N ILE A 4 3.60 8.44 -11.24
CA ILE A 4 3.41 7.82 -9.92
C ILE A 4 2.99 6.36 -10.11
N ILE A 5 3.71 5.44 -9.50
CA ILE A 5 3.36 4.01 -9.51
C ILE A 5 2.95 3.59 -8.11
N PHE A 6 1.82 2.90 -8.03
CA PHE A 6 1.29 2.31 -6.80
C PHE A 6 1.51 0.80 -6.86
N LEU A 7 2.38 0.29 -5.99
CA LEU A 7 2.66 -1.12 -5.79
C LEU A 7 1.92 -1.62 -4.55
N GLY A 8 1.40 -2.83 -4.60
CA GLY A 8 0.72 -3.40 -3.42
C GLY A 8 -0.08 -4.66 -3.69
N ASP A 9 -0.96 -4.96 -2.76
CA ASP A 9 -1.88 -6.09 -2.79
C ASP A 9 -3.30 -5.68 -3.25
N SER A 10 -4.32 -6.43 -2.82
CA SER A 10 -5.74 -6.18 -3.16
C SER A 10 -6.26 -4.81 -2.71
N ILE A 11 -5.69 -4.21 -1.67
CA ILE A 11 -6.09 -2.88 -1.20
C ILE A 11 -5.66 -1.82 -2.23
N THR A 12 -4.50 -2.01 -2.84
CA THR A 12 -4.01 -1.14 -3.93
C THR A 12 -4.69 -1.47 -5.26
N ASP A 13 -4.85 -2.77 -5.58
CA ASP A 13 -5.54 -3.26 -6.77
C ASP A 13 -6.95 -2.67 -6.89
N ALA A 14 -7.75 -2.80 -5.84
CA ALA A 14 -9.11 -2.28 -5.80
C ALA A 14 -9.89 -2.59 -7.09
N GLU A 15 -9.78 -3.83 -7.57
CA GLU A 15 -10.46 -4.36 -8.75
C GLU A 15 -10.01 -3.74 -10.10
N HIS A 16 -8.84 -3.07 -10.18
CA HIS A 16 -8.41 -2.40 -11.41
C HIS A 16 -8.29 -3.36 -12.62
N CYS A 17 -7.95 -4.63 -12.37
CA CYS A 17 -7.86 -5.66 -13.40
C CYS A 17 -9.23 -6.08 -13.98
N PHE A 18 -10.33 -5.80 -13.27
CA PHE A 18 -11.69 -6.22 -13.64
C PHE A 18 -12.62 -5.03 -13.93
N SER A 19 -12.16 -3.82 -13.70
CA SER A 19 -12.90 -2.57 -13.90
C SER A 19 -12.57 -1.94 -15.26
N GLU A 20 -13.48 -1.14 -15.80
CA GLU A 20 -13.18 -0.25 -16.93
C GLU A 20 -12.22 0.88 -16.51
N ASN A 21 -12.16 1.19 -15.21
CA ASN A 21 -11.21 2.13 -14.66
C ASN A 21 -9.86 1.44 -14.37
N PRO A 22 -8.79 1.74 -15.12
CA PRO A 22 -7.49 1.12 -14.92
C PRO A 22 -6.82 1.47 -13.59
N LEU A 23 -7.38 2.39 -12.82
CA LEU A 23 -6.92 2.76 -11.49
C LEU A 23 -7.68 2.02 -10.38
N GLY A 24 -8.72 1.25 -10.73
CA GLY A 24 -9.60 0.56 -9.79
C GLY A 24 -10.60 1.50 -9.13
N ASN A 25 -11.22 1.02 -8.04
CA ASN A 25 -12.28 1.73 -7.31
C ASN A 25 -11.82 2.16 -5.90
N GLY A 26 -10.50 2.23 -5.67
CA GLY A 26 -9.92 2.48 -4.37
C GLY A 26 -9.18 3.82 -4.24
N TYR A 27 -8.27 3.87 -3.27
CA TYR A 27 -7.53 5.08 -2.94
C TYR A 27 -6.65 5.61 -4.09
N VAL A 28 -6.20 4.75 -5.02
CA VAL A 28 -5.38 5.15 -6.18
C VAL A 28 -6.17 6.07 -7.11
N ASP A 29 -7.40 5.69 -7.44
CA ASP A 29 -8.32 6.52 -8.24
C ASP A 29 -8.65 7.85 -7.54
N MET A 30 -8.84 7.80 -6.21
CA MET A 30 -9.09 9.02 -5.42
C MET A 30 -7.90 9.97 -5.43
N VAL A 31 -6.66 9.46 -5.38
CA VAL A 31 -5.44 10.26 -5.50
C VAL A 31 -5.35 10.88 -6.90
N ASP A 32 -5.66 10.12 -7.97
CA ASP A 32 -5.71 10.66 -9.34
C ASP A 32 -6.69 11.83 -9.45
N LYS A 33 -7.91 11.64 -8.94
CA LYS A 33 -8.94 12.69 -8.93
C LYS A 33 -8.48 13.95 -8.20
N LYS A 34 -7.83 13.80 -7.04
CA LYS A 34 -7.32 14.93 -6.25
C LYS A 34 -6.16 15.64 -6.95
N LEU A 35 -5.22 14.92 -7.56
CA LEU A 35 -4.03 15.48 -8.20
C LEU A 35 -4.32 16.08 -9.58
N ASN A 36 -5.17 15.44 -10.39
CA ASN A 36 -5.36 15.77 -11.79
C ASN A 36 -6.65 16.53 -12.11
N HIS A 37 -7.69 16.43 -11.25
CA HIS A 37 -9.01 16.97 -11.56
C HIS A 37 -9.43 18.17 -10.71
N SER A 38 -8.76 18.43 -9.57
CA SER A 38 -9.19 19.47 -8.62
C SER A 38 -8.82 20.92 -9.01
N THR A 39 -8.00 21.16 -10.03
CA THR A 39 -7.43 22.50 -10.30
C THR A 39 -7.74 23.09 -11.68
N GLY A 40 -8.61 22.48 -12.48
CA GLY A 40 -8.97 23.01 -13.83
C GLY A 40 -7.81 23.11 -14.82
N GLY A 41 -6.61 22.67 -14.46
CA GLY A 41 -5.41 22.53 -15.30
C GLY A 41 -5.36 21.12 -15.89
N GLY A 42 -4.71 20.93 -17.05
CA GLY A 42 -4.53 19.62 -17.66
C GLY A 42 -3.83 18.61 -16.74
N LYS A 43 -3.91 17.32 -17.08
CA LYS A 43 -3.30 16.20 -16.32
C LYS A 43 -1.81 16.45 -16.04
N LYS A 44 -1.44 16.52 -14.78
CA LYS A 44 -0.06 16.79 -14.31
C LYS A 44 0.70 15.51 -13.98
N TYR A 45 -0.03 14.45 -13.60
CA TYR A 45 0.53 13.18 -13.15
C TYR A 45 0.03 12.04 -14.03
N ASP A 46 0.93 11.12 -14.38
CA ASP A 46 0.65 9.84 -14.98
C ASP A 46 0.59 8.79 -13.86
N ILE A 47 -0.61 8.40 -13.45
CA ILE A 47 -0.81 7.48 -12.34
C ILE A 47 -1.04 6.08 -12.87
N VAL A 48 -0.31 5.12 -12.32
CA VAL A 48 -0.38 3.70 -12.69
C VAL A 48 -0.66 2.88 -11.45
N ASN A 49 -1.72 2.09 -11.48
CA ASN A 49 -2.01 1.10 -10.46
C ASN A 49 -1.32 -0.23 -10.84
N CYS A 50 -0.44 -0.70 -9.99
CA CYS A 50 0.26 -1.99 -10.06
C CYS A 50 0.05 -2.78 -8.75
N GLY A 51 -1.13 -2.66 -8.15
CA GLY A 51 -1.61 -3.54 -7.10
C GLY A 51 -2.03 -4.88 -7.69
N HIS A 52 -1.84 -5.95 -6.96
CA HIS A 52 -2.25 -7.28 -7.39
C HIS A 52 -2.93 -8.03 -6.23
N ASP A 53 -4.12 -8.53 -6.48
CA ASP A 53 -4.87 -9.28 -5.48
C ASP A 53 -4.05 -10.43 -4.89
N GLY A 54 -4.06 -10.56 -3.56
CA GLY A 54 -3.38 -11.63 -2.85
C GLY A 54 -1.85 -11.54 -2.81
N PHE A 55 -1.22 -10.48 -3.34
CA PHE A 55 0.24 -10.38 -3.31
C PHE A 55 0.79 -10.30 -1.89
N THR A 56 1.88 -11.04 -1.68
CA THR A 56 2.84 -10.90 -0.59
C THR A 56 4.03 -10.09 -1.10
N ILE A 57 4.97 -9.77 -0.23
CA ILE A 57 6.21 -9.08 -0.63
C ILE A 57 6.97 -9.85 -1.72
N GLN A 58 6.92 -11.18 -1.71
CA GLN A 58 7.54 -12.01 -2.75
C GLN A 58 6.83 -11.85 -4.10
N GLY A 59 5.52 -11.58 -4.09
CA GLY A 59 4.76 -11.24 -5.29
C GLY A 59 5.25 -9.91 -5.89
N VAL A 60 5.32 -8.85 -5.07
CA VAL A 60 5.84 -7.54 -5.49
C VAL A 60 7.26 -7.66 -6.04
N LYS A 61 8.16 -8.34 -5.32
CA LYS A 61 9.55 -8.56 -5.75
C LYS A 61 9.63 -9.20 -7.13
N ARG A 62 8.82 -10.21 -7.39
CA ARG A 62 8.81 -10.93 -8.68
C ARG A 62 8.37 -10.05 -9.85
N MET A 63 7.42 -9.13 -9.62
CA MET A 63 6.87 -8.26 -10.66
C MET A 63 7.56 -6.89 -10.74
N LEU A 64 8.45 -6.57 -9.81
CA LEU A 64 9.04 -5.25 -9.62
C LEU A 64 9.67 -4.67 -10.90
N GLU A 65 10.37 -5.49 -11.66
CA GLU A 65 11.01 -5.09 -12.92
C GLU A 65 9.98 -4.52 -13.91
N HIS A 66 8.93 -5.31 -14.16
CA HIS A 66 7.90 -4.97 -15.14
C HIS A 66 6.97 -3.87 -14.65
N ASP A 67 6.55 -3.94 -13.39
CA ASP A 67 5.55 -3.04 -12.84
C ASP A 67 6.12 -1.66 -12.49
N CYS A 68 7.42 -1.58 -12.21
CA CYS A 68 8.01 -0.35 -11.71
C CYS A 68 9.32 0.03 -12.41
N ILE A 69 10.36 -0.80 -12.34
CA ILE A 69 11.72 -0.39 -12.72
C ILE A 69 11.78 0.04 -14.19
N LEU A 70 11.24 -0.75 -15.12
CA LEU A 70 11.22 -0.41 -16.56
C LEU A 70 10.41 0.84 -16.88
N ARG A 71 9.49 1.23 -16.00
CA ARG A 71 8.63 2.41 -16.20
C ARG A 71 9.27 3.71 -15.74
N GLN A 72 10.39 3.65 -15.03
CA GLN A 72 11.15 4.80 -14.52
C GLN A 72 10.24 5.87 -13.88
N PRO A 73 9.58 5.57 -12.73
CA PRO A 73 8.68 6.51 -12.07
C PRO A 73 9.42 7.68 -11.41
N ASP A 74 8.70 8.77 -11.17
CA ASP A 74 9.14 9.88 -10.33
C ASP A 74 8.77 9.64 -8.85
N ILE A 75 7.68 8.91 -8.61
CA ILE A 75 7.19 8.57 -7.27
C ILE A 75 6.71 7.13 -7.27
N VAL A 76 7.05 6.40 -6.20
CA VAL A 76 6.54 5.04 -5.93
C VAL A 76 5.86 5.03 -4.58
N SER A 77 4.66 4.48 -4.52
CA SER A 77 3.97 4.12 -3.27
C SER A 77 3.95 2.60 -3.14
N LEU A 78 4.27 2.06 -1.97
CA LEU A 78 4.27 0.63 -1.67
C LEU A 78 3.43 0.34 -0.42
N LEU A 79 2.32 -0.38 -0.57
CA LEU A 79 1.48 -0.89 0.52
C LEU A 79 1.40 -2.41 0.42
N ILE A 80 2.03 -3.12 1.35
CA ILE A 80 2.15 -4.59 1.32
C ILE A 80 2.27 -5.15 2.75
N GLY A 81 2.13 -6.44 2.95
CA GLY A 81 2.41 -7.14 4.21
C GLY A 81 1.19 -7.77 4.86
N CYS A 82 -0.03 -7.34 4.52
CA CYS A 82 -1.25 -7.94 5.08
C CYS A 82 -1.38 -9.42 4.70
N ASN A 83 -1.12 -9.77 3.45
CA ASN A 83 -1.17 -11.16 2.98
C ASN A 83 -0.02 -12.02 3.52
N ASP A 84 1.15 -11.43 3.77
CA ASP A 84 2.27 -12.12 4.44
C ASP A 84 1.85 -12.57 5.86
N VAL A 85 1.14 -11.70 6.60
CA VAL A 85 0.53 -12.06 7.88
C VAL A 85 -0.60 -13.10 7.69
N GLY A 86 -1.39 -12.97 6.62
CA GLY A 86 -2.39 -13.97 6.24
C GLY A 86 -1.80 -15.36 6.05
N VAL A 87 -0.60 -15.47 5.48
CA VAL A 87 0.12 -16.75 5.34
C VAL A 87 0.46 -17.33 6.72
N ILE A 88 0.89 -16.49 7.71
CA ILE A 88 1.11 -16.97 9.10
C ILE A 88 -0.17 -17.62 9.63
N MET A 89 -1.29 -16.92 9.52
CA MET A 89 -2.57 -17.37 10.08
C MET A 89 -3.10 -18.65 9.43
N ASN A 90 -2.84 -18.85 8.16
CA ASN A 90 -3.36 -19.99 7.39
C ASN A 90 -2.42 -21.20 7.40
N THR A 91 -1.11 -20.99 7.55
CA THR A 91 -0.11 -22.07 7.38
C THR A 91 0.82 -22.23 8.59
N GLY A 92 0.87 -21.27 9.48
CA GLY A 92 1.81 -21.19 10.59
C GLY A 92 3.22 -20.74 10.21
N LYS A 93 3.52 -20.49 8.94
CA LYS A 93 4.85 -20.01 8.51
C LYS A 93 5.08 -18.58 8.97
N SER A 94 6.10 -18.37 9.79
CA SER A 94 6.49 -17.04 10.29
C SER A 94 6.94 -16.10 9.16
N LEU A 95 7.04 -14.79 9.43
CA LEU A 95 7.61 -13.82 8.48
C LEU A 95 9.06 -14.16 8.10
N GLU A 96 9.83 -14.74 9.03
CA GLU A 96 11.20 -15.20 8.79
C GLU A 96 11.23 -16.37 7.80
N GLU A 97 10.39 -17.39 8.00
CA GLU A 97 10.27 -18.52 7.07
C GLU A 97 9.74 -18.15 5.69
N GLN A 98 9.05 -17.02 5.58
CA GLN A 98 8.59 -16.43 4.32
C GLN A 98 9.66 -15.52 3.68
N GLU A 99 10.79 -15.32 4.33
CA GLU A 99 11.84 -14.37 3.92
C GLU A 99 11.29 -12.94 3.72
N PHE A 100 10.31 -12.52 4.57
CA PHE A 100 9.62 -11.24 4.43
C PHE A 100 10.59 -10.06 4.49
N GLU A 101 11.45 -10.02 5.53
CA GLU A 101 12.44 -8.95 5.71
C GLU A 101 13.40 -8.85 4.51
N ALA A 102 13.96 -9.98 4.09
CA ALA A 102 14.87 -10.03 2.96
C ALA A 102 14.19 -9.64 1.63
N GLY A 103 12.92 -10.03 1.46
CA GLY A 103 12.10 -9.64 0.31
C GLY A 103 11.85 -8.14 0.26
N TYR A 104 11.44 -7.55 1.39
CA TYR A 104 11.16 -6.12 1.51
C TYR A 104 12.43 -5.28 1.30
N GLU A 105 13.54 -5.68 1.93
CA GLU A 105 14.82 -5.02 1.74
C GLU A 105 15.30 -5.11 0.28
N SER A 106 15.12 -6.27 -0.37
CA SER A 106 15.44 -6.42 -1.79
C SER A 106 14.64 -5.47 -2.68
N VAL A 107 13.34 -5.30 -2.42
CA VAL A 107 12.47 -4.37 -3.16
C VAL A 107 12.94 -2.93 -2.98
N LEU A 108 13.19 -2.48 -1.75
CA LEU A 108 13.64 -1.10 -1.51
C LEU A 108 15.02 -0.84 -2.09
N ARG A 109 15.95 -1.79 -1.99
CA ARG A 109 17.27 -1.68 -2.61
C ARG A 109 17.14 -1.48 -4.12
N GLU A 110 16.38 -2.32 -4.82
CA GLU A 110 16.22 -2.20 -6.26
C GLU A 110 15.54 -0.89 -6.66
N LEU A 111 14.53 -0.44 -5.92
CA LEU A 111 13.88 0.85 -6.16
C LEU A 111 14.88 2.01 -6.01
N THR A 112 15.68 2.01 -4.95
CA THR A 112 16.65 3.10 -4.68
C THR A 112 17.86 3.09 -5.60
N GLU A 113 18.36 1.91 -5.99
CA GLU A 113 19.53 1.77 -6.85
C GLU A 113 19.22 1.95 -8.34
N ARG A 114 18.01 1.56 -8.77
CA ARG A 114 17.65 1.46 -10.19
C ARG A 114 16.63 2.49 -10.65
N THR A 115 16.10 3.31 -9.74
CA THR A 115 15.22 4.43 -10.08
C THR A 115 15.72 5.72 -9.41
N ARG A 116 15.10 6.84 -9.79
CA ARG A 116 15.27 8.14 -9.11
C ARG A 116 13.99 8.54 -8.37
N ALA A 117 13.12 7.57 -8.13
CA ALA A 117 11.81 7.82 -7.56
C ALA A 117 11.92 8.25 -6.09
N ARG A 118 11.07 9.18 -5.71
CA ARG A 118 10.70 9.37 -4.31
C ARG A 118 9.86 8.17 -3.89
N ILE A 119 10.22 7.51 -2.79
CA ILE A 119 9.57 6.27 -2.35
C ILE A 119 8.80 6.55 -1.06
N ILE A 120 7.52 6.19 -1.04
CA ILE A 120 6.62 6.29 0.10
C ILE A 120 6.15 4.88 0.44
N CYS A 121 6.66 4.32 1.52
CA CYS A 121 6.20 3.05 2.05
C CYS A 121 5.01 3.27 2.98
N MET A 122 4.03 2.39 2.93
CA MET A 122 2.85 2.40 3.78
C MET A 122 2.77 1.07 4.53
N ALA A 123 2.63 1.16 5.86
CA ALA A 123 2.50 -0.01 6.71
C ALA A 123 1.24 -0.82 6.40
N PRO A 124 1.29 -2.15 6.50
CA PRO A 124 0.10 -2.98 6.45
C PRO A 124 -0.82 -2.68 7.64
N PHE A 125 -2.10 -2.92 7.45
CA PHE A 125 -3.09 -2.77 8.51
C PHE A 125 -4.15 -3.86 8.43
N ILE A 126 -4.86 -4.05 9.55
CA ILE A 126 -6.04 -4.93 9.65
C ILE A 126 -6.97 -4.41 10.74
N PHE A 127 -8.25 -4.67 10.58
CA PHE A 127 -9.23 -4.33 11.60
C PHE A 127 -9.52 -5.53 12.51
N PRO A 128 -9.72 -5.31 13.84
CA PRO A 128 -10.13 -6.38 14.76
C PRO A 128 -11.58 -6.81 14.58
N TYR A 129 -12.18 -6.50 13.45
CA TYR A 129 -13.56 -6.79 13.06
C TYR A 129 -13.60 -7.30 11.60
N PRO A 130 -14.20 -8.47 11.35
CA PRO A 130 -14.76 -9.41 12.35
C PRO A 130 -13.69 -9.92 13.33
N ARG A 131 -14.14 -10.33 14.54
CA ARG A 131 -13.26 -10.66 15.69
C ARG A 131 -12.12 -11.64 15.37
N LYS A 132 -12.28 -12.48 14.35
CA LYS A 132 -11.23 -13.42 13.92
C LYS A 132 -9.90 -12.72 13.56
N TYR A 133 -9.96 -11.49 13.07
CA TYR A 133 -8.78 -10.72 12.69
C TYR A 133 -8.05 -10.04 13.87
N ALA A 134 -8.65 -10.02 15.06
CA ALA A 134 -7.93 -9.50 16.23
C ALA A 134 -6.62 -10.26 16.49
N ASN A 135 -6.56 -11.55 16.14
CA ASN A 135 -5.35 -12.37 16.28
C ASN A 135 -4.26 -12.07 15.23
N TRP A 136 -4.59 -11.31 14.18
CA TRP A 136 -3.62 -10.92 13.15
C TRP A 136 -2.81 -9.69 13.56
N ILE A 137 -3.35 -8.86 14.46
CA ILE A 137 -2.74 -7.58 14.85
C ILE A 137 -1.28 -7.74 15.31
N PRO A 138 -0.88 -8.73 16.12
CA PRO A 138 0.52 -8.92 16.48
C PRO A 138 1.43 -9.15 15.26
N GLY A 139 0.97 -9.92 14.26
CA GLY A 139 1.70 -10.15 13.01
C GLY A 139 1.82 -8.88 12.16
N ILE A 140 0.74 -8.10 12.06
CA ILE A 140 0.74 -6.79 11.36
C ILE A 140 1.75 -5.84 12.03
N ARG A 141 1.76 -5.75 13.36
CA ARG A 141 2.74 -4.92 14.08
C ARG A 141 4.18 -5.39 13.89
N GLN A 142 4.39 -6.69 13.78
CA GLN A 142 5.71 -7.24 13.47
C GLN A 142 6.14 -6.86 12.04
N ALA A 143 5.26 -6.99 11.05
CA ALA A 143 5.53 -6.58 9.67
C ALA A 143 5.81 -5.07 9.59
N GLU A 144 4.95 -4.23 10.17
CA GLU A 144 5.13 -2.77 10.26
C GLU A 144 6.50 -2.39 10.84
N ALA A 145 6.91 -3.04 11.96
CA ALA A 145 8.20 -2.77 12.60
C ALA A 145 9.40 -3.14 11.71
N ILE A 146 9.30 -4.24 10.96
CA ILE A 146 10.32 -4.66 9.99
C ILE A 146 10.41 -3.64 8.86
N GLU A 147 9.29 -3.30 8.26
CA GLU A 147 9.20 -2.36 7.13
C GLU A 147 9.72 -0.97 7.51
N LYS A 148 9.30 -0.45 8.67
CA LYS A 148 9.75 0.86 9.19
C LYS A 148 11.27 0.90 9.36
N ARG A 149 11.85 -0.13 9.99
CA ARG A 149 13.30 -0.24 10.18
C ARG A 149 14.06 -0.24 8.84
N ILE A 150 13.52 -0.93 7.82
CA ILE A 150 14.13 -0.98 6.50
C ILE A 150 13.96 0.38 5.81
N ALA A 151 12.77 1.00 5.85
CA ALA A 151 12.53 2.32 5.29
C ALA A 151 13.48 3.38 5.88
N GLU A 152 13.71 3.37 7.19
CA GLU A 152 14.69 4.23 7.86
C GLU A 152 16.12 4.00 7.34
N ARG A 153 16.52 2.74 7.14
CA ARG A 153 17.85 2.36 6.61
C ARG A 153 18.08 2.89 5.19
N TYR A 154 17.05 2.88 4.36
CA TYR A 154 17.09 3.38 2.99
C TYR A 154 16.72 4.86 2.84
N HIS A 155 16.44 5.54 3.96
CA HIS A 155 16.03 6.96 4.01
C HIS A 155 14.83 7.27 3.11
N VAL A 156 13.86 6.35 3.08
CA VAL A 156 12.58 6.52 2.38
C VAL A 156 11.47 6.86 3.36
N GLU A 157 10.41 7.46 2.85
CA GLU A 157 9.28 7.88 3.67
C GLU A 157 8.44 6.68 4.10
N PHE A 158 7.89 6.77 5.32
CA PHE A 158 7.07 5.70 5.89
C PHE A 158 5.80 6.26 6.53
N LEU A 159 4.66 5.74 6.11
CA LEU A 159 3.33 6.09 6.61
C LEU A 159 2.77 4.94 7.46
N GLU A 160 2.62 5.18 8.75
CA GLU A 160 2.03 4.23 9.70
C GLU A 160 0.49 4.25 9.56
N LEU A 161 -0.12 3.12 9.16
CA LEU A 161 -1.56 3.05 8.90
C LEU A 161 -2.35 2.32 9.99
N GLN A 162 -1.76 1.37 10.73
CA GLN A 162 -2.53 0.50 11.62
C GLN A 162 -3.34 1.27 12.68
N ASP A 163 -2.74 2.19 13.42
CA ASP A 163 -3.45 2.95 14.47
C ASP A 163 -4.38 4.00 13.87
N LEU A 164 -3.99 4.60 12.77
CA LEU A 164 -4.80 5.54 12.03
C LEU A 164 -6.13 4.90 11.61
N MET A 165 -6.07 3.73 10.97
CA MET A 165 -7.24 3.03 10.44
C MET A 165 -8.14 2.50 11.56
N ILE A 166 -7.58 1.91 12.63
CA ILE A 166 -8.37 1.51 13.80
C ILE A 166 -9.05 2.70 14.45
N SER A 167 -8.33 3.80 14.63
CA SER A 167 -8.89 5.02 15.23
C SER A 167 -10.02 5.61 14.39
N ALA A 168 -9.88 5.60 13.07
CA ALA A 168 -10.93 6.07 12.17
C ALA A 168 -12.16 5.16 12.24
N ALA A 169 -12.00 3.85 12.21
CA ALA A 169 -13.09 2.90 12.34
C ALA A 169 -13.79 2.99 13.69
N GLY A 170 -13.04 3.26 14.78
CA GLY A 170 -13.61 3.47 16.09
C GLY A 170 -14.48 4.73 16.19
N ARG A 171 -14.20 5.76 15.40
CA ARG A 171 -15.01 6.99 15.34
C ARG A 171 -16.19 6.90 14.38
N ALA A 172 -16.01 6.29 13.22
CA ALA A 172 -17.00 6.26 12.14
C ALA A 172 -17.91 5.02 12.16
N GLY A 173 -17.52 3.95 12.87
CA GLY A 173 -18.08 2.61 12.74
C GLY A 173 -17.27 1.79 11.72
N TYR A 174 -17.02 0.51 12.03
CA TYR A 174 -16.21 -0.37 11.18
C TYR A 174 -16.82 -0.54 9.78
N GLU A 175 -18.14 -0.66 9.71
CA GLU A 175 -18.91 -0.81 8.47
C GLU A 175 -18.75 0.36 7.49
N ASN A 176 -18.37 1.52 7.98
CA ASN A 176 -18.12 2.71 7.15
C ASN A 176 -16.66 2.80 6.65
N ILE A 177 -15.76 1.95 7.18
CA ILE A 177 -14.32 1.99 6.87
C ILE A 177 -13.86 0.72 6.18
N THR A 178 -14.40 -0.45 6.56
CA THR A 178 -14.01 -1.73 5.99
C THR A 178 -15.23 -2.58 5.64
N THR A 179 -15.11 -3.36 4.56
CA THR A 179 -16.15 -4.28 4.10
C THR A 179 -16.10 -5.63 4.83
N ASP A 180 -14.90 -6.10 5.17
CA ASP A 180 -14.68 -7.45 5.69
C ASP A 180 -13.59 -7.54 6.79
N GLY A 181 -12.96 -6.41 7.11
CA GLY A 181 -11.85 -6.31 8.06
C GLY A 181 -10.47 -6.21 7.41
N ILE A 182 -10.38 -6.35 6.09
CA ILE A 182 -9.18 -6.20 5.27
C ILE A 182 -9.41 -5.10 4.22
N HIS A 183 -10.41 -5.32 3.35
CA HIS A 183 -10.73 -4.41 2.25
C HIS A 183 -11.52 -3.21 2.73
N LEU A 184 -11.37 -2.11 2.00
CA LEU A 184 -11.88 -0.82 2.40
C LEU A 184 -13.21 -0.47 1.71
N THR A 185 -14.05 0.25 2.44
CA THR A 185 -15.14 1.01 1.85
C THR A 185 -14.61 2.29 1.19
N GLU A 186 -15.48 3.07 0.56
CA GLU A 186 -15.12 4.41 0.08
C GLU A 186 -14.53 5.27 1.20
N GLY A 187 -15.13 5.28 2.41
CA GLY A 187 -14.62 6.03 3.55
C GLY A 187 -13.24 5.60 4.01
N GLY A 188 -12.94 4.29 3.99
CA GLY A 188 -11.60 3.78 4.28
C GLY A 188 -10.56 4.20 3.24
N ASN A 189 -10.93 4.13 1.97
CA ASN A 189 -10.07 4.57 0.86
C ASN A 189 -9.78 6.09 0.90
N GLU A 190 -10.78 6.90 1.28
CA GLU A 190 -10.60 8.35 1.46
C GLU A 190 -9.54 8.70 2.51
N ILE A 191 -9.44 7.91 3.59
CA ILE A 191 -8.43 8.11 4.63
C ILE A 191 -7.03 7.91 4.06
N ILE A 192 -6.78 6.77 3.38
CA ILE A 192 -5.45 6.50 2.78
C ILE A 192 -5.12 7.56 1.73
N ALA A 193 -6.07 7.88 0.85
CA ALA A 193 -5.87 8.93 -0.16
C ALA A 193 -5.55 10.28 0.47
N GLY A 194 -6.24 10.64 1.58
CA GLY A 194 -6.00 11.90 2.31
C GLY A 194 -4.60 11.96 2.92
N GLU A 195 -4.14 10.88 3.55
CA GLU A 195 -2.78 10.83 4.13
C GLU A 195 -1.70 10.89 3.04
N LEU A 196 -1.86 10.11 1.96
CA LEU A 196 -0.92 10.19 0.83
C LEU A 196 -0.84 11.58 0.21
N MET A 197 -1.97 12.29 0.10
CA MET A 197 -1.98 13.67 -0.39
C MET A 197 -1.16 14.62 0.47
N ARG A 198 -1.06 14.40 1.79
CA ARG A 198 -0.17 15.19 2.67
C ARG A 198 1.27 14.96 2.30
N PHE A 199 1.70 13.69 2.15
CA PHE A 199 3.06 13.36 1.70
C PHE A 199 3.35 13.93 0.31
N LEU A 200 2.38 13.94 -0.60
CA LEU A 200 2.57 14.44 -1.97
C LEU A 200 2.56 15.97 -2.05
N ALA A 201 1.97 16.67 -1.09
CA ALA A 201 1.88 18.14 -1.06
C ALA A 201 3.14 18.83 -0.50
N ASP A 202 3.96 18.13 0.28
CA ASP A 202 5.14 18.68 0.97
C ASP A 202 6.38 18.84 0.04
N ASN A 203 6.12 19.11 -1.29
CA ASN A 203 7.18 19.42 -2.29
C ASN A 203 6.83 20.55 -3.22
#